data_5e98d4d3b607f53dcacb0545e3a256e9
#
_entry.id   5e98d4d3b607f53dcacb0545e3a256e9
#
_cell.length_a   1.000
_cell.length_b   1.000
_cell.length_c   1.000
_cell.angle_alpha   90.00
_cell.angle_beta   90.00
_cell.angle_gamma   90.00
#
_symmetry.space_group_name_H-M   'P 1'
#
loop_
_entity.id
_entity.type
_entity.pdbx_description
1 polymer ?
#
loop_
_entity_poly.entity_id
_entity_poly.type
_entity_poly.pdbx_seq_one_letter_code
_entity_poly.pdbx_strand_id
1 'polypeptide(L)'
;MQISKFKNLPKIELHLHLDCSLSYDVVKKIDPTVDLNHYKSSFQAGESCSSLKDYLKCADNAIELMQTKENLQFIVEDLFKQLHDDNVIYAEIRFAPLLHCEGDLNAKKVVDIICTSALIQSKKYNIDYGLIL
;
A
#
# COMPACT_ATOMS: atom_id res chain seq x y z
N MET A 1 20.50 0.55 21.17
CA MET A 1 19.20 1.21 21.39
C MET A 1 18.11 0.15 21.27
N GLN A 2 17.27 -0.03 22.29
CA GLN A 2 16.28 -1.12 22.27
C GLN A 2 15.08 -0.72 21.37
N ILE A 3 15.13 -1.11 20.11
CA ILE A 3 14.04 -0.93 19.11
C ILE A 3 12.72 -1.54 19.62
N SER A 4 12.80 -2.59 20.45
CA SER A 4 11.63 -3.27 21.03
C SER A 4 10.72 -2.37 21.89
N LYS A 5 11.25 -1.29 22.48
CA LYS A 5 10.44 -0.36 23.28
C LYS A 5 9.44 0.47 22.46
N PHE A 6 9.72 0.71 21.16
CA PHE A 6 8.86 1.53 20.31
C PHE A 6 7.81 0.71 19.57
N LYS A 7 7.98 -0.60 19.46
CA LYS A 7 7.07 -1.45 18.71
C LYS A 7 5.63 -1.41 19.25
N ASN A 8 5.47 -1.27 20.56
CA ASN A 8 4.16 -1.28 21.23
C ASN A 8 3.58 0.12 21.47
N LEU A 9 4.27 1.19 21.06
CA LEU A 9 3.73 2.53 21.17
C LEU A 9 2.74 2.81 20.03
N PRO A 10 1.64 3.53 20.30
CA PRO A 10 0.77 4.03 19.24
C PRO A 10 1.55 4.97 18.32
N LYS A 11 1.36 4.80 17.01
CA LYS A 11 2.04 5.57 15.97
C LYS A 11 1.05 6.32 15.09
N ILE A 12 1.54 7.38 14.47
CA ILE A 12 0.86 8.13 13.42
C ILE A 12 1.72 8.03 12.17
N GLU A 13 1.12 7.62 11.05
CA GLU A 13 1.78 7.56 9.76
C GLU A 13 1.23 8.66 8.84
N LEU A 14 2.09 9.61 8.46
CA LEU A 14 1.72 10.72 7.60
C LEU A 14 2.33 10.57 6.21
N HIS A 15 1.52 10.87 5.17
CA HIS A 15 1.95 10.86 3.78
C HIS A 15 2.42 9.47 3.29
N LEU A 16 1.65 8.42 3.63
CA LEU A 16 1.94 7.05 3.23
C LEU A 16 1.39 6.75 1.83
N HIS A 17 2.24 6.35 0.90
CA HIS A 17 1.84 6.01 -0.45
C HIS A 17 1.29 4.59 -0.54
N LEU A 18 0.04 4.44 -1.00
CA LEU A 18 -0.61 3.14 -1.17
C LEU A 18 0.14 2.25 -2.17
N ASP A 19 0.56 2.83 -3.30
CA ASP A 19 1.30 2.19 -4.39
C ASP A 19 2.77 1.84 -4.05
N CYS A 20 3.28 2.30 -2.92
CA CYS A 20 4.62 1.94 -2.42
C CYS A 20 4.59 1.06 -1.16
N SER A 21 3.41 0.56 -0.78
CA SER A 21 3.20 -0.09 0.53
C SER A 21 2.75 -1.56 0.44
N LEU A 22 2.85 -2.18 -0.75
CA LEU A 22 2.45 -3.56 -0.95
C LEU A 22 3.38 -4.52 -0.22
N SER A 23 2.83 -5.38 0.64
CA SER A 23 3.60 -6.46 1.27
C SER A 23 3.88 -7.60 0.28
N TYR A 24 4.85 -8.46 0.62
CA TYR A 24 5.10 -9.68 -0.15
C TYR A 24 3.85 -10.57 -0.23
N ASP A 25 3.10 -10.65 0.85
CA ASP A 25 1.92 -11.51 0.93
C ASP A 25 0.84 -11.07 -0.07
N VAL A 26 0.56 -9.77 -0.17
CA VAL A 26 -0.44 -9.26 -1.12
C VAL A 26 0.06 -9.35 -2.56
N VAL A 27 1.33 -9.06 -2.83
CA VAL A 27 1.91 -9.23 -4.17
C VAL A 27 1.80 -10.67 -4.63
N LYS A 28 2.18 -11.63 -3.78
CA LYS A 28 2.09 -13.06 -4.08
C LYS A 28 0.65 -13.56 -4.21
N LYS A 29 -0.30 -12.96 -3.50
CA LYS A 29 -1.73 -13.26 -3.63
C LYS A 29 -2.26 -12.85 -5.00
N ILE A 30 -1.82 -11.69 -5.50
CA ILE A 30 -2.24 -11.13 -6.80
C ILE A 30 -1.50 -11.83 -7.95
N ASP A 31 -0.20 -12.01 -7.82
CA ASP A 31 0.66 -12.71 -8.78
C ASP A 31 1.45 -13.84 -8.10
N PRO A 32 0.94 -15.08 -8.14
CA PRO A 32 1.60 -16.24 -7.53
C PRO A 32 2.96 -16.58 -8.13
N THR A 33 3.34 -16.02 -9.27
CA THR A 33 4.65 -16.26 -9.91
C THR A 33 5.78 -15.48 -9.23
N VAL A 34 5.46 -14.44 -8.47
CA VAL A 34 6.45 -13.62 -7.76
C VAL A 34 6.94 -14.37 -6.53
N ASP A 35 8.21 -14.73 -6.52
CA ASP A 35 8.90 -15.25 -5.34
C ASP A 35 9.49 -14.10 -4.48
N LEU A 36 10.03 -14.44 -3.31
CA LEU A 36 10.58 -13.45 -2.38
C LEU A 36 11.78 -12.67 -2.95
N ASN A 37 12.61 -13.30 -3.80
CA ASN A 37 13.76 -12.63 -4.40
C ASN A 37 13.29 -11.63 -5.47
N HIS A 38 12.33 -12.03 -6.28
CA HIS A 38 11.70 -11.15 -7.27
C HIS A 38 11.00 -9.97 -6.56
N TYR A 39 10.24 -10.23 -5.49
CA TYR A 39 9.62 -9.16 -4.71
C TYR A 39 10.65 -8.14 -4.19
N LYS A 40 11.74 -8.60 -3.57
CA LYS A 40 12.78 -7.72 -3.05
C LYS A 40 13.48 -6.88 -4.12
N SER A 41 13.66 -7.44 -5.32
CA SER A 41 14.34 -6.72 -6.41
C SER A 41 13.43 -5.77 -7.18
N SER A 42 12.11 -6.00 -7.17
CA SER A 42 11.16 -5.31 -8.05
C SER A 42 10.14 -4.43 -7.31
N PHE A 43 9.84 -4.73 -6.05
CA PHE A 43 8.85 -4.00 -5.25
C PHE A 43 9.45 -3.28 -4.04
N GLN A 44 10.71 -3.51 -3.72
CA GLN A 44 11.41 -2.81 -2.65
C GLN A 44 12.53 -1.94 -3.24
N ALA A 45 12.61 -0.71 -2.77
CA ALA A 45 13.76 0.13 -3.10
C ALA A 45 15.02 -0.45 -2.44
N GLY A 46 16.13 -0.52 -3.19
CA GLY A 46 17.42 -0.95 -2.66
C GLY A 46 17.94 0.02 -1.59
N GLU A 47 18.81 -0.49 -0.70
CA GLU A 47 19.44 0.32 0.35
C GLU A 47 20.24 1.52 -0.20
N SER A 48 20.66 1.45 -1.45
CA SER A 48 21.40 2.51 -2.14
C SER A 48 20.75 2.80 -3.50
N CYS A 49 19.74 3.66 -3.53
CA CYS A 49 19.20 4.20 -4.77
C CYS A 49 20.08 5.37 -5.24
N SER A 50 20.51 5.34 -6.50
CA SER A 50 21.37 6.38 -7.07
C SER A 50 20.60 7.63 -7.50
N SER A 51 19.29 7.51 -7.67
CA SER A 51 18.40 8.58 -8.12
C SER A 51 16.96 8.36 -7.67
N LEU A 52 16.16 9.44 -7.67
CA LEU A 52 14.70 9.35 -7.45
C LEU A 52 14.04 8.43 -8.49
N LYS A 53 14.52 8.43 -9.73
CA LYS A 53 14.00 7.55 -10.78
C LYS A 53 14.19 6.07 -10.45
N ASP A 54 15.35 5.70 -9.88
CA ASP A 54 15.60 4.32 -9.46
C ASP A 54 14.72 3.91 -8.28
N TYR A 55 14.48 4.83 -7.35
CA TYR A 55 13.55 4.63 -6.25
C TYR A 55 12.10 4.39 -6.74
N LEU A 56 11.63 5.19 -7.71
CA LEU A 56 10.26 5.13 -8.22
C LEU A 56 9.98 3.90 -9.11
N LYS A 57 10.99 3.19 -9.60
CA LYS A 57 10.77 1.95 -10.39
C LYS A 57 9.98 0.88 -9.63
N CYS A 58 10.12 0.82 -8.32
CA CYS A 58 9.36 -0.11 -7.49
C CYS A 58 7.87 0.22 -7.46
N ALA A 59 7.51 1.52 -7.55
CA ALA A 59 6.13 1.96 -7.63
C ALA A 59 5.47 1.57 -8.97
N ASP A 60 6.20 1.62 -10.09
CA ASP A 60 5.67 1.24 -11.40
C ASP A 60 5.18 -0.21 -11.40
N ASN A 61 5.97 -1.14 -10.85
CA ASN A 61 5.58 -2.55 -10.73
C ASN A 61 4.35 -2.74 -9.82
N ALA A 62 4.24 -1.97 -8.75
CA ALA A 62 3.09 -2.02 -7.87
C ALA A 62 1.83 -1.46 -8.55
N ILE A 63 1.95 -0.36 -9.29
CA ILE A 63 0.85 0.25 -10.06
C ILE A 63 0.29 -0.73 -11.09
N GLU A 64 1.13 -1.54 -11.76
CA GLU A 64 0.69 -2.58 -12.70
C GLU A 64 -0.24 -3.62 -12.04
N LEU A 65 -0.03 -3.94 -10.77
CA LEU A 65 -0.89 -4.85 -10.01
C LEU A 65 -2.21 -4.18 -9.55
N MET A 66 -2.30 -2.85 -9.58
CA MET A 66 -3.42 -2.06 -9.05
C MET A 66 -4.46 -1.71 -10.11
N GLN A 67 -4.67 -2.54 -11.12
CA GLN A 67 -5.53 -2.24 -12.28
C GLN A 67 -6.89 -2.96 -12.26
N THR A 68 -7.26 -3.61 -11.16
CA THR A 68 -8.58 -4.23 -11.00
C THR A 68 -9.21 -3.86 -9.66
N LYS A 69 -10.55 -3.92 -9.60
CA LYS A 69 -11.29 -3.67 -8.35
C LYS A 69 -10.82 -4.59 -7.22
N GLU A 70 -10.66 -5.87 -7.52
CA GLU A 70 -10.28 -6.88 -6.53
C GLU A 70 -8.88 -6.62 -5.98
N ASN A 71 -7.92 -6.30 -6.86
CA ASN A 71 -6.55 -6.01 -6.45
C ASN A 71 -6.48 -4.75 -5.59
N LEU A 72 -7.20 -3.68 -5.96
CA LEU A 72 -7.29 -2.47 -5.13
C LEU A 72 -7.84 -2.77 -3.73
N GLN A 73 -8.86 -3.63 -3.63
CA GLN A 73 -9.41 -4.05 -2.34
C GLN A 73 -8.39 -4.84 -1.51
N PHE A 74 -7.69 -5.80 -2.12
CA PHE A 74 -6.64 -6.58 -1.43
C PHE A 74 -5.51 -5.70 -0.92
N ILE A 75 -5.08 -4.72 -1.72
CA ILE A 75 -3.98 -3.83 -1.35
C ILE A 75 -4.37 -2.89 -0.20
N VAL A 76 -5.58 -2.36 -0.19
CA VAL A 76 -6.09 -1.57 0.94
C VAL A 76 -6.21 -2.44 2.20
N GLU A 77 -6.72 -3.68 2.08
CA GLU A 77 -6.80 -4.63 3.20
C GLU A 77 -5.40 -4.93 3.78
N ASP A 78 -4.44 -5.21 2.92
CA ASP A 78 -3.05 -5.48 3.29
C ASP A 78 -2.41 -4.29 4.02
N LEU A 79 -2.59 -3.07 3.48
CA LEU A 79 -2.06 -1.86 4.11
C LEU A 79 -2.60 -1.67 5.53
N PHE A 80 -3.91 -1.76 5.73
CA PHE A 80 -4.49 -1.62 7.06
C PHE A 80 -4.05 -2.72 8.03
N LYS A 81 -3.83 -3.94 7.53
CA LYS A 81 -3.23 -5.00 8.34
C LYS A 81 -1.80 -4.66 8.77
N GLN A 82 -0.95 -4.17 7.87
CA GLN A 82 0.41 -3.74 8.19
C GLN A 82 0.40 -2.61 9.24
N LEU A 83 -0.47 -1.60 9.06
CA LEU A 83 -0.63 -0.50 10.01
C LEU A 83 -1.04 -1.00 11.40
N HIS A 84 -2.00 -1.93 11.46
CA HIS A 84 -2.43 -2.55 12.71
C HIS A 84 -1.29 -3.33 13.40
N ASP A 85 -0.55 -4.15 12.63
CA ASP A 85 0.55 -4.97 13.14
C ASP A 85 1.70 -4.10 13.69
N ASP A 86 1.81 -2.85 13.21
CA ASP A 86 2.79 -1.86 13.71
C ASP A 86 2.21 -0.86 14.73
N ASN A 87 1.00 -1.09 15.26
CA ASN A 87 0.36 -0.21 16.25
C ASN A 87 0.09 1.22 15.77
N VAL A 88 -0.18 1.40 14.48
CA VAL A 88 -0.61 2.70 13.94
C VAL A 88 -2.07 2.94 14.31
N ILE A 89 -2.37 4.13 14.85
CA ILE A 89 -3.72 4.54 15.23
C ILE A 89 -4.35 5.56 14.27
N TYR A 90 -3.53 6.22 13.44
CA TYR A 90 -3.95 7.16 12.41
C TYR A 90 -2.99 7.10 11.22
N ALA A 91 -3.52 7.10 10.00
CA ALA A 91 -2.72 7.13 8.78
C ALA A 91 -3.28 8.09 7.72
N GLU A 92 -2.41 8.86 7.06
CA GLU A 92 -2.73 9.62 5.85
C GLU A 92 -2.24 8.83 4.63
N ILE A 93 -3.19 8.26 3.88
CA ILE A 93 -2.91 7.38 2.76
C ILE A 93 -3.04 8.16 1.45
N ARG A 94 -1.96 8.22 0.68
CA ARG A 94 -1.89 8.90 -0.61
C ARG A 94 -1.93 7.90 -1.76
N PHE A 95 -2.65 8.25 -2.85
CA PHE A 95 -2.64 7.52 -4.11
C PHE A 95 -3.03 8.44 -5.27
N ALA A 96 -2.68 8.07 -6.49
CA ALA A 96 -3.01 8.81 -7.70
C ALA A 96 -4.06 8.04 -8.53
N PRO A 97 -5.36 8.37 -8.45
CA PRO A 97 -6.43 7.59 -9.07
C PRO A 97 -6.25 7.38 -10.58
N LEU A 98 -5.63 8.34 -11.27
CA LEU A 98 -5.40 8.28 -12.73
C LEU A 98 -4.39 7.21 -13.15
N LEU A 99 -3.57 6.71 -12.22
CA LEU A 99 -2.60 5.63 -12.50
C LEU A 99 -3.22 4.23 -12.46
N HIS A 100 -4.50 4.11 -12.09
CA HIS A 100 -5.19 2.84 -11.88
C HIS A 100 -6.44 2.71 -12.74
N CYS A 101 -6.41 3.26 -13.95
CA CYS A 101 -7.59 3.39 -14.83
C CYS A 101 -7.58 2.43 -16.03
N GLU A 102 -7.02 1.23 -15.90
CA GLU A 102 -7.08 0.23 -16.96
C GLU A 102 -8.39 -0.58 -16.92
N GLY A 103 -8.69 -1.21 -18.07
CA GLY A 103 -9.88 -2.03 -18.22
C GLY A 103 -11.17 -1.23 -17.98
N ASP A 104 -12.01 -1.70 -17.07
CA ASP A 104 -13.30 -1.08 -16.72
C ASP A 104 -13.19 0.00 -15.64
N LEU A 105 -11.99 0.31 -15.16
CA LEU A 105 -11.76 1.33 -14.15
C LEU A 105 -11.63 2.73 -14.77
N ASN A 106 -12.11 3.70 -14.02
CA ASN A 106 -11.83 5.11 -14.22
C ASN A 106 -11.54 5.77 -12.87
N ALA A 107 -11.03 6.99 -12.87
CA ALA A 107 -10.60 7.67 -11.63
C ALA A 107 -11.71 7.70 -10.56
N LYS A 108 -12.97 7.94 -10.96
CA LYS A 108 -14.09 7.94 -10.02
C LYS A 108 -14.30 6.57 -9.38
N LYS A 109 -14.33 5.51 -10.18
CA LYS A 109 -14.46 4.13 -9.67
C LYS A 109 -13.32 3.76 -8.74
N VAL A 110 -12.08 4.14 -9.09
CA VAL A 110 -10.89 3.90 -8.25
C VAL A 110 -11.05 4.57 -6.89
N VAL A 111 -11.43 5.85 -6.86
CA VAL A 111 -11.69 6.58 -5.60
C VAL A 111 -12.81 5.89 -4.80
N ASP A 112 -13.93 5.56 -5.42
CA ASP A 112 -15.07 4.90 -4.75
C ASP A 112 -14.65 3.54 -4.13
N ILE A 113 -13.85 2.74 -4.84
CA ILE A 113 -13.34 1.44 -4.37
C ILE A 113 -12.43 1.63 -3.16
N ILE A 114 -11.45 2.53 -3.27
CA ILE A 114 -10.47 2.76 -2.19
C ILE A 114 -11.18 3.36 -0.96
N CYS A 115 -12.05 4.36 -1.13
CA CYS A 115 -12.82 4.94 -0.02
C CYS A 115 -13.67 3.88 0.70
N THR A 116 -14.38 3.05 -0.06
CA THR A 116 -15.22 1.99 0.52
C THR A 116 -14.38 0.96 1.27
N SER A 117 -13.27 0.51 0.67
CA SER A 117 -12.38 -0.48 1.27
C SER A 117 -11.71 0.09 2.53
N ALA A 118 -11.20 1.32 2.48
CA ALA A 118 -10.58 1.98 3.62
C ALA A 118 -11.55 2.14 4.80
N LEU A 119 -12.82 2.51 4.53
CA LEU A 119 -13.84 2.62 5.57
C LEU A 119 -14.11 1.28 6.27
N ILE A 120 -14.14 0.18 5.51
CA ILE A 120 -14.32 -1.17 6.05
C ILE A 120 -13.12 -1.55 6.94
N GLN A 121 -11.91 -1.35 6.45
CA GLN A 121 -10.70 -1.75 7.16
C GLN A 121 -10.42 -0.87 8.37
N SER A 122 -10.69 0.44 8.28
CA SER A 122 -10.61 1.37 9.42
C SER A 122 -11.48 0.89 10.60
N LYS A 123 -12.71 0.50 10.33
CA LYS A 123 -13.60 -0.06 11.37
C LYS A 123 -13.11 -1.40 11.91
N LYS A 124 -12.60 -2.27 11.05
CA LYS A 124 -12.10 -3.60 11.43
C LYS A 124 -10.90 -3.51 12.37
N TYR A 125 -9.98 -2.60 12.10
CA TYR A 125 -8.72 -2.47 12.83
C TYR A 125 -8.70 -1.31 13.85
N ASN A 126 -9.78 -0.52 13.91
CA ASN A 126 -9.87 0.68 14.75
C ASN A 126 -8.74 1.67 14.50
N ILE A 127 -8.51 2.00 13.23
CA ILE A 127 -7.50 2.94 12.77
C ILE A 127 -8.21 4.10 12.09
N ASP A 128 -7.99 5.33 12.59
CA ASP A 128 -8.47 6.53 11.91
C ASP A 128 -7.59 6.83 10.68
N TYR A 129 -8.17 7.43 9.64
CA TYR A 129 -7.44 7.69 8.41
C TYR A 129 -7.90 8.94 7.67
N GLY A 130 -6.99 9.50 6.86
CA GLY A 130 -7.26 10.48 5.81
C GLY A 130 -6.84 9.92 4.44
N LEU A 131 -7.53 10.31 3.37
CA LEU A 131 -7.12 10.00 1.99
C LEU A 131 -6.65 11.27 1.31
N ILE A 132 -5.51 11.18 0.59
CA ILE A 132 -4.88 12.25 -0.17
C ILE A 132 -4.82 11.83 -1.65
N LEU A 133 -5.33 12.68 -2.55
CA LEU A 133 -5.33 12.47 -4.00
C LEU A 133 -4.27 13.33 -4.68
#